data_dbab5e79897ae23c2b36517940920daa
#
_entry.id   dbab5e79897ae23c2b36517940920daa
#
_cell.length_a   1.000
_cell.length_b   1.000
_cell.length_c   1.000
_cell.angle_alpha   90.00
_cell.angle_beta   90.00
_cell.angle_gamma   90.00
#
_symmetry.space_group_name_H-M   'P 1'
#
loop_
_entity.id
_entity.type
_entity.pdbx_description
1 polymer ?
#
loop_
_entity_poly.entity_id
_entity_poly.type
_entity_poly.pdbx_seq_one_letter_code
_entity_poly.pdbx_strand_id
1 'polypeptide(L)' 'MNLQLAHKIIGQAEANPSGVLKVQGREAAHEVYLMAEAGLIRTADTADPDPTEAVITRITHAGHQFYRALKNVRAYAYN' A
#
# COMPACT_ATOMS: atom_id res chain seq x y z
N MET A 1 -6.27 -9.95 -1.11
CA MET A 1 -5.59 -8.66 -1.41
C MET A 1 -5.62 -8.43 -2.92
N ASN A 2 -5.93 -7.22 -3.34
CA ASN A 2 -5.88 -6.85 -4.75
C ASN A 2 -4.46 -6.37 -5.09
N LEU A 3 -3.71 -7.18 -5.81
CA LEU A 3 -2.30 -6.91 -6.08
C LEU A 3 -2.08 -5.65 -6.92
N GLN A 4 -2.96 -5.37 -7.87
CA GLN A 4 -2.85 -4.16 -8.70
C GLN A 4 -3.08 -2.90 -7.86
N LEU A 5 -4.08 -2.92 -7.01
CA LEU A 5 -4.39 -1.79 -6.13
C LEU A 5 -3.29 -1.60 -5.10
N ALA A 6 -2.80 -2.69 -4.50
CA ALA A 6 -1.70 -2.64 -3.54
C ALA A 6 -0.44 -2.07 -4.18
N HIS A 7 -0.10 -2.49 -5.39
CA HIS A 7 1.05 -1.97 -6.12
C HIS A 7 0.92 -0.48 -6.39
N LYS A 8 -0.26 -0.05 -6.82
CA LYS A 8 -0.54 1.37 -7.07
C LYS A 8 -0.37 2.21 -5.81
N ILE A 9 -0.93 1.74 -4.69
CA ILE A 9 -0.87 2.46 -3.42
C ILE A 9 0.58 2.58 -2.92
N ILE A 10 1.33 1.47 -2.93
CA ILE A 10 2.73 1.49 -2.50
C ILE A 10 3.56 2.37 -3.42
N GLY A 11 3.32 2.32 -4.72
CA GLY A 11 4.02 3.18 -5.67
C GLY A 11 3.80 4.66 -5.40
N GLN A 12 2.59 5.05 -5.05
CA GLN A 12 2.27 6.43 -4.67
C GLN A 12 2.98 6.82 -3.37
N ALA A 13 3.02 5.92 -2.40
CA ALA A 13 3.71 6.19 -1.15
C ALA A 13 5.22 6.32 -1.35
N GLU A 14 5.83 5.49 -2.19
CA GLU A 14 7.25 5.60 -2.51
C GLU A 14 7.59 6.89 -3.24
N ALA A 15 6.69 7.36 -4.09
CA ALA A 15 6.89 8.61 -4.83
C ALA A 15 6.81 9.84 -3.92
N ASN A 16 6.22 9.71 -2.74
CA ASN A 16 6.13 10.81 -1.79
C ASN A 16 7.43 10.89 -0.98
N PRO A 17 8.13 12.04 -1.01
CA PRO A 17 9.41 12.17 -0.29
C PRO A 17 9.34 11.89 1.21
N SER A 18 8.20 12.15 1.84
CA SER A 18 8.02 11.88 3.27
C SER A 18 7.72 10.43 3.58
N GLY A 19 7.32 9.65 2.57
CA GLY A 19 6.85 8.28 2.75
C GLY A 19 5.45 8.18 3.35
N VAL A 20 4.81 9.32 3.60
CA VAL A 20 3.46 9.39 4.19
C VAL A 20 2.46 9.58 3.06
N LEU A 21 1.39 8.80 3.06
CA LEU A 21 0.35 8.90 2.03
C LEU A 21 -1.02 8.78 2.66
N LYS A 22 -1.88 9.76 2.39
CA LYS A 22 -3.29 9.67 2.77
C LYS A 22 -4.06 9.02 1.62
N VAL A 23 -4.75 7.93 1.94
CA VAL A 23 -5.53 7.15 0.97
C VAL A 23 -7.01 7.34 1.29
N GLN A 24 -7.79 7.69 0.27
CA GLN A 24 -9.23 7.93 0.42
C GLN A 24 -10.01 6.90 -0.37
N GLY A 25 -11.19 6.57 0.13
CA GLY A 25 -12.09 5.60 -0.46
C GLY A 25 -12.09 4.31 0.34
N ARG A 26 -13.28 3.70 0.47
CA ARG A 26 -13.47 2.50 1.29
C ARG A 26 -12.64 1.33 0.77
N GLU A 27 -12.66 1.10 -0.54
CA GLU A 27 -11.91 0.01 -1.15
C GLU A 27 -10.41 0.17 -0.95
N ALA A 28 -9.90 1.37 -1.18
CA ALA A 28 -8.47 1.66 -1.01
C ALA A 28 -8.05 1.60 0.46
N ALA A 29 -8.88 2.11 1.37
CA ALA A 29 -8.61 2.04 2.80
C ALA A 29 -8.59 0.59 3.29
N HIS A 30 -9.49 -0.25 2.79
CA HIS A 30 -9.50 -1.67 3.12
C HIS A 30 -8.23 -2.36 2.61
N GLU A 31 -7.77 -2.01 1.43
CA GLU A 31 -6.53 -2.56 0.88
C GLU A 31 -5.33 -2.17 1.74
N VAL A 32 -5.29 -0.92 2.22
CA VAL A 32 -4.26 -0.46 3.15
C VAL A 32 -4.27 -1.32 4.42
N TYR A 33 -5.45 -1.62 4.95
CA TYR A 33 -5.59 -2.48 6.12
C TYR A 33 -4.98 -3.86 5.86
N LEU A 34 -5.30 -4.47 4.71
CA LEU A 34 -4.77 -5.79 4.35
C LEU A 34 -3.25 -5.77 4.20
N MET A 35 -2.70 -4.72 3.62
CA MET A 35 -1.26 -4.58 3.48
C MET A 35 -0.58 -4.40 4.84
N ALA A 36 -1.20 -3.67 5.76
CA ALA A 36 -0.68 -3.51 7.12
C ALA A 36 -0.69 -4.85 7.87
N GLU A 37 -1.77 -5.63 7.73
CA GLU A 37 -1.86 -6.97 8.32
C GLU A 37 -0.76 -7.89 7.77
N ALA A 38 -0.41 -7.74 6.50
CA ALA A 38 0.65 -8.53 5.87
C ALA A 38 2.06 -8.04 6.22
N GLY A 39 2.19 -6.94 6.97
CA GLY A 39 3.48 -6.40 7.37
C GLY A 39 4.19 -5.58 6.30
N LEU A 40 3.49 -5.16 5.26
CA LEU A 40 4.09 -4.43 4.13
C LEU A 40 4.21 -2.93 4.39
N ILE A 41 3.32 -2.40 5.22
CA ILE A 41 3.28 -0.97 5.55
C ILE A 41 2.94 -0.78 7.02
N ARG A 42 3.20 0.43 7.52
CA ARG A 42 2.71 0.91 8.80
C ARG A 42 1.67 1.98 8.55
N THR A 43 0.65 2.03 9.39
CA THR A 43 -0.44 2.99 9.27
C THR A 43 -0.67 3.71 10.59
N ALA A 44 -1.28 4.89 10.51
CA ALA A 44 -1.80 5.55 11.69
C ALA A 44 -3.03 4.77 12.20
N ASP A 45 -3.16 4.65 13.52
CA ASP A 45 -4.29 3.96 14.11
C ASP A 45 -5.59 4.69 13.77
N THR A 46 -6.64 3.88 13.50
CA THR A 46 -7.99 4.40 13.36
C THR A 46 -8.92 3.59 14.25
N ALA A 47 -9.84 4.27 14.90
CA ALA A 47 -10.87 3.63 15.71
C ALA A 47 -12.09 3.22 14.88
N ASP A 48 -12.14 3.59 13.61
CA ASP A 48 -13.27 3.32 12.74
C ASP A 48 -13.17 1.88 12.20
N PRO A 49 -14.16 1.00 12.48
CA PRO A 49 -14.14 -0.38 11.98
C PRO A 49 -14.37 -0.48 10.47
N ASP A 50 -14.88 0.56 9.83
CA ASP A 50 -15.13 0.59 8.40
C ASP A 50 -14.62 1.92 7.83
N PRO A 51 -13.28 2.09 7.79
CA PRO A 51 -12.70 3.38 7.44
C PRO A 51 -12.90 3.70 5.96
N THR A 52 -13.17 4.98 5.69
CA THR A 52 -13.21 5.51 4.33
C THR A 52 -11.91 6.17 3.94
N GLU A 53 -10.97 6.28 4.88
CA GLU A 53 -9.63 6.80 4.60
C GLU A 53 -8.62 6.13 5.52
N ALA A 54 -7.38 6.11 5.06
CA ALA A 54 -6.27 5.54 5.82
C ALA A 54 -5.03 6.36 5.56
N VAL A 55 -4.10 6.37 6.53
CA VAL A 55 -2.84 7.07 6.37
C VAL A 55 -1.70 6.08 6.49
N ILE A 56 -0.93 5.93 5.42
CA ILE A 56 0.31 5.16 5.43
C ILE A 56 1.38 6.06 6.04
N THR A 57 2.03 5.60 7.09
CA THR A 57 3.08 6.35 7.75
C THR A 57 4.48 5.89 7.35
N ARG A 58 4.58 4.64 6.85
CA ARG A 58 5.88 4.06 6.49
C ARG A 58 5.68 2.83 5.60
N ILE A 59 6.58 2.63 4.65
CA ILE A 59 6.70 1.37 3.91
C ILE A 59 7.78 0.55 4.61
N THR A 60 7.48 -0.71 4.94
CA THR A 60 8.44 -1.60 5.58
C THR A 60 9.43 -2.16 4.56
N HIS A 61 10.48 -2.80 5.04
CA HIS A 61 11.41 -3.50 4.15
C HIS A 61 10.68 -4.55 3.29
N ALA A 62 9.77 -5.30 3.92
CA ALA A 62 8.94 -6.29 3.21
C ALA A 62 8.06 -5.61 2.16
N GLY A 63 7.55 -4.42 2.44
CA GLY A 63 6.77 -3.64 1.48
C GLY A 63 7.57 -3.22 0.27
N HIS A 64 8.80 -2.78 0.46
CA HIS A 64 9.69 -2.45 -0.65
C HIS A 64 10.00 -3.67 -1.52
N GLN A 65 10.27 -4.81 -0.90
CA GLN A 65 10.51 -6.06 -1.63
C GLN A 65 9.28 -6.50 -2.43
N PHE A 66 8.10 -6.39 -1.82
CA PHE A 66 6.83 -6.70 -2.46
C PHE A 66 6.61 -5.83 -3.70
N TYR A 67 6.86 -4.54 -3.57
CA TYR A 67 6.70 -3.59 -4.67
C TYR A 67 7.63 -3.94 -5.84
N ARG A 68 8.90 -4.23 -5.53
CA ARG A 68 9.88 -4.60 -6.55
C ARG A 68 9.52 -5.90 -7.25
N ALA A 69 9.04 -6.89 -6.50
CA ALA A 69 8.63 -8.17 -7.07
C ALA A 69 7.48 -8.02 -8.04
N LEU A 70 6.46 -7.23 -7.68
CA LEU A 70 5.33 -6.95 -8.56
C LEU A 70 5.74 -6.16 -9.80
N LYS A 71 6.64 -5.21 -9.64
CA LYS A 71 7.15 -4.43 -10.76
C LYS A 71 7.87 -5.33 -11.77
N ASN A 72 8.66 -6.27 -11.31
CA ASN A 72 9.36 -7.22 -12.18
C ASN A 72 8.40 -8.14 -12.90
N VAL A 73 7.38 -8.65 -12.21
CA VAL A 73 6.34 -9.49 -12.80
C VAL A 73 5.60 -8.73 -13.90
N ARG A 74 5.26 -7.48 -13.67
CA ARG A 74 4.58 -6.65 -14.67
C ARG A 74 5.46 -6.41 -15.89
N ALA A 75 6.75 -6.19 -15.69
CA ALA A 75 7.69 -6.05 -16.80
C ALA A 75 7.72 -7.31 -17.67
N TYR A 76 7.68 -8.47 -17.04
CA TYR A 76 7.60 -9.74 -17.76
C TYR A 76 6.29 -9.89 -18.54
N ALA A 77 5.19 -9.45 -17.95
CA ALA A 77 3.87 -9.59 -18.56
C ALA A 77 3.71 -8.76 -19.85
N TYR A 78 4.51 -7.71 -19.99
CA TYR A 78 4.46 -6.82 -21.16
C TYR A 78 5.47 -7.17 -22.25
N ASN A 79 6.25 -8.19 -22.04
CA ASN A 79 7.22 -8.63 -23.05
C ASN A 79 6.62 -9.77 -23.93
#